data_2d08351b2cb6b1bc63540b3f62679e2a
#
_entry.id   2d08351b2cb6b1bc63540b3f62679e2a
#
_cell.length_a   1.000
_cell.length_b   1.000
_cell.length_c   1.000
_cell.angle_alpha   90.00
_cell.angle_beta   90.00
_cell.angle_gamma   90.00
#
_symmetry.space_group_name_H-M   'P 1'
#
loop_
_entity.id
_entity.type
_entity.pdbx_description
1 polymer ?
#
loop_
_entity_poly.entity_id
_entity_poly.type
_entity_poly.pdbx_seq_one_letter_code
_entity_poly.pdbx_strand_id
1 'polypeptide(L)' 'MSYPASEKLAIIRIVGQSHLPAKRTLDQLGIARRTFYRWYDRYLDGGPEALAD' A
#
# COMPACT_ATOMS: atom_id res chain seq x y z
N MET A 1 9.93 7.97 7.61
CA MET A 1 10.09 8.28 6.19
C MET A 1 8.73 8.17 5.50
N SER A 2 8.33 9.16 4.73
CA SER A 2 7.05 9.11 4.05
C SER A 2 7.24 8.70 2.59
N TYR A 3 6.24 7.99 2.08
CA TYR A 3 6.22 7.54 0.69
C TYR A 3 5.35 8.50 -0.11
N PRO A 4 5.77 8.86 -1.33
CA PRO A 4 4.89 9.65 -2.19
C PRO A 4 3.65 8.84 -2.62
N ALA A 5 2.59 9.56 -2.99
CA ALA A 5 1.33 8.92 -3.36
C ALA A 5 1.50 7.90 -4.49
N SER A 6 2.36 8.20 -5.46
CA SER A 6 2.60 7.28 -6.58
C SER A 6 3.20 5.96 -6.13
N GLU A 7 4.10 5.98 -5.14
CA GLU A 7 4.65 4.75 -4.61
C GLU A 7 3.64 3.98 -3.77
N LYS A 8 2.84 4.68 -2.98
CA LYS A 8 1.77 4.03 -2.21
C LYS A 8 0.84 3.27 -3.13
N LEU A 9 0.43 3.90 -4.24
CA LEU A 9 -0.45 3.27 -5.20
C LEU A 9 0.21 2.07 -5.87
N ALA A 10 1.49 2.19 -6.23
CA ALA A 10 2.23 1.09 -6.83
C ALA A 10 2.31 -0.10 -5.87
N ILE A 11 2.55 0.14 -4.60
CA ILE A 11 2.62 -0.90 -3.58
C ILE A 11 1.26 -1.58 -3.42
N ILE A 12 0.17 -0.80 -3.40
CA ILE A 12 -1.17 -1.37 -3.32
C ILE A 12 -1.43 -2.30 -4.51
N ARG A 13 -1.02 -1.89 -5.72
CA ARG A 13 -1.18 -2.72 -6.91
C ARG A 13 -0.34 -3.99 -6.86
N ILE A 14 0.90 -3.88 -6.40
CA ILE A 14 1.79 -5.04 -6.28
C ILE A 14 1.18 -6.06 -5.33
N VAL A 15 0.72 -5.62 -4.16
CA VAL A 15 0.09 -6.51 -3.19
C VAL A 15 -1.17 -7.15 -3.77
N GLY A 16 -1.99 -6.36 -4.47
CA GLY A 16 -3.24 -6.85 -5.04
C GLY A 16 -3.04 -7.84 -6.18
N GLN A 17 -1.93 -7.76 -6.90
CA GLN A 17 -1.65 -8.64 -8.04
C GLN A 17 -0.79 -9.84 -7.65
N SER A 18 -0.22 -9.83 -6.46
CA SER A 18 0.64 -10.91 -6.00
C SER A 18 -0.21 -12.14 -5.66
N HIS A 19 0.29 -13.32 -6.02
CA HIS A 19 -0.32 -14.57 -5.62
C HIS A 19 0.13 -14.99 -4.22
N LEU A 20 1.03 -14.23 -3.59
CA LEU A 20 1.47 -14.47 -2.23
C LEU A 20 0.54 -13.74 -1.25
N PRO A 21 0.47 -14.20 0.01
CA PRO A 21 -0.25 -13.45 1.03
C PRO A 21 0.32 -12.04 1.19
N ALA A 22 -0.54 -11.07 1.48
CA ALA A 22 -0.13 -9.68 1.62
C ALA A 22 1.03 -9.51 2.61
N LYS A 23 0.97 -10.21 3.74
CA LYS A 23 2.04 -10.18 4.73
C LYS A 23 3.39 -10.48 4.11
N ARG A 24 3.45 -11.51 3.27
CA ARG A 24 4.71 -11.94 2.68
C ARG A 24 5.25 -10.91 1.71
N THR A 25 4.39 -10.38 0.87
CA THR A 25 4.78 -9.34 -0.08
C THR A 25 5.27 -8.10 0.64
N LEU A 26 4.56 -7.68 1.69
CA LEU A 26 4.95 -6.51 2.47
C LEU A 26 6.27 -6.72 3.20
N ASP A 27 6.51 -7.92 3.72
CA ASP A 27 7.78 -8.25 4.36
C ASP A 27 8.93 -8.14 3.36
N GLN A 28 8.74 -8.61 2.13
CA GLN A 28 9.75 -8.50 1.09
C GLN A 28 10.03 -7.05 0.71
N LEU A 29 9.02 -6.20 0.75
CA LEU A 29 9.16 -4.78 0.45
C LEU A 29 9.67 -3.97 1.63
N GLY A 30 9.71 -4.55 2.82
CA GLY A 30 10.13 -3.85 4.02
C GLY A 30 9.09 -2.86 4.55
N ILE A 31 7.82 -3.12 4.31
CA ILE A 31 6.73 -2.23 4.70
C ILE A 31 5.93 -2.88 5.82
N ALA A 32 5.73 -2.13 6.92
CA ALA A 32 4.92 -2.60 8.03
C ALA A 32 3.45 -2.74 7.59
N ARG A 33 2.79 -3.82 8.02
CA ARG A 33 1.40 -4.06 7.67
C ARG A 33 0.48 -2.93 8.10
N ARG A 34 0.72 -2.38 9.30
CA ARG A 34 -0.05 -1.25 9.81
C ARG A 34 -0.01 -0.07 8.84
N THR A 35 1.18 0.24 8.36
CA THR A 35 1.38 1.35 7.43
C THR A 35 0.63 1.10 6.12
N PHE A 36 0.77 -0.09 5.57
CA PHE A 36 0.09 -0.47 4.33
C PHE A 36 -1.43 -0.37 4.46
N TYR A 37 -2.00 -0.94 5.51
CA TYR A 37 -3.45 -0.96 5.65
C TYR A 37 -4.03 0.42 5.92
N ARG A 38 -3.25 1.32 6.51
CA ARG A 38 -3.67 2.72 6.64
C ARG A 38 -3.81 3.38 5.27
N TRP A 39 -2.86 3.11 4.35
CA TRP A 39 -2.97 3.59 2.98
C TRP A 39 -4.15 2.95 2.26
N TYR A 40 -4.30 1.66 2.42
CA TYR A 40 -5.33 0.89 1.73
C TYR A 40 -6.72 1.36 2.12
N ASP A 41 -6.94 1.60 3.41
CA ASP A 41 -8.22 2.13 3.90
C ASP A 41 -8.53 3.48 3.25
N ARG A 42 -7.56 4.36 3.14
CA ARG A 42 -7.73 5.65 2.48
C ARG A 42 -8.05 5.47 1.01
N TYR A 43 -7.36 4.55 0.35
CA TYR A 43 -7.57 4.27 -1.06
C TYR A 43 -8.99 3.76 -1.31
N LEU A 44 -9.49 2.86 -0.47
CA LEU A 44 -10.85 2.34 -0.61
C LEU A 44 -11.90 3.41 -0.37
N ASP A 45 -11.61 4.37 0.51
CA ASP A 45 -12.55 5.43 0.85
C ASP A 45 -12.57 6.56 -0.18
N GLY A 46 -11.41 6.98 -0.66
CA GLY A 46 -11.30 8.18 -1.49
C GLY A 46 -10.53 8.02 -2.79
N GLY A 47 -10.16 6.80 -3.17
CA GLY A 47 -9.42 6.55 -4.40
C GLY A 47 -7.96 6.96 -4.33
N PRO A 48 -7.27 6.99 -5.49
CA PRO A 48 -5.84 7.31 -5.52
C PRO A 48 -5.50 8.69 -4.94
N GLU A 49 -6.40 9.65 -5.06
CA GLU A 49 -6.17 11.01 -4.56
C GLU A 49 -6.04 11.04 -3.04
N ALA A 50 -6.68 10.11 -2.35
CA ALA A 50 -6.62 10.05 -0.89
C ALA A 50 -5.27 9.59 -0.36
N LEU A 51 -4.38 9.13 -1.23
CA LEU A 51 -3.04 8.70 -0.84
C LEU A 51 -2.06 9.87 -0.73
N ALA A 52 -2.42 11.01 -1.26
CA ALA A 52 -1.60 12.22 -1.12
C ALA A 52 -1.67 12.71 0.32
N ASP A 53 -0.55 13.15 0.84
CA ASP A 53 -0.48 13.70 2.20
C ASP A 53 -0.94 15.15 2.24
#